data_c66bffeffb3f03e315bc59f812012ac1
#
_entry.id   c66bffeffb3f03e315bc59f812012ac1
#
_cell.length_a   1.000
_cell.length_b   1.000
_cell.length_c   1.000
_cell.angle_alpha   90.00
_cell.angle_beta   90.00
_cell.angle_gamma   90.00
#
_symmetry.space_group_name_H-M   'P 1'
#
loop_
_entity.id
_entity.type
_entity.pdbx_description
1 polymer ?
#
loop_
_entity_poly.entity_id
_entity_poly.type
_entity_poly.pdbx_seq_one_letter_code
_entity_poly.pdbx_strand_id
1 'polypeptide(L)'
;MNSNNSNNTTTNQLLFKQAKAHIPGGVNSPVRAFAGVGGTPVFISRARGSKMYDTEGKPYIDYVGSWGPMILGHAHPHIIEAVKNAADDGLSFGAPTTFETTVADKICELIPSVELIRMTSSGTEATMSAIRLARGYTGRDKIVKFEGCYHGHSDSLLVKAGSGMLDIGEPSSKGVPADFAKHTITIRYNDPQAIKDCFAQFGNDIACVIVEPIAGNMNMIVPTQEFHDTLRAECTAHGAVLIFDEVMTGFRVGLQSAQAHFGITPDLTTFGKIIGAGLPVGAFGGKREIMECIAPLGGVYQAGTLSGNPLAMRAGIAMFDLLTAEGFYEALSEKVVYLTDNLEQLAKEVGIGFKTTRCGGMFGLFFTDGAFDNQLPQNFEEVCQCDAQKFATFFHGMLDRGVYLAPSAFEAAFMSSEHSQEDLDATLQAAKEVFAIMAKA
;
A
#
# COMPACT_ATOMS: atom_id res chain seq x y z
N MET A 1 -31.51 -10.23 -44.31
CA MET A 1 -30.47 -9.22 -44.05
C MET A 1 -29.72 -9.67 -42.82
N ASN A 2 -28.58 -10.37 -43.00
CA ASN A 2 -27.79 -10.89 -41.92
C ASN A 2 -26.94 -9.73 -41.36
N SER A 3 -27.26 -9.29 -40.16
CA SER A 3 -26.37 -8.43 -39.39
C SER A 3 -25.20 -9.27 -38.86
N ASN A 4 -24.08 -9.20 -39.58
CA ASN A 4 -22.78 -9.68 -39.08
C ASN A 4 -22.40 -8.84 -37.83
N ASN A 5 -22.76 -9.30 -36.67
CA ASN A 5 -22.10 -8.90 -35.42
C ASN A 5 -20.72 -9.57 -35.44
N SER A 6 -19.76 -8.97 -36.13
CA SER A 6 -18.35 -9.30 -35.95
C SER A 6 -17.99 -8.86 -34.52
N ASN A 7 -17.97 -9.82 -33.58
CA ASN A 7 -17.35 -9.66 -32.27
C ASN A 7 -15.86 -9.35 -32.49
N ASN A 8 -15.53 -8.06 -32.61
CA ASN A 8 -14.15 -7.60 -32.72
C ASN A 8 -13.49 -7.76 -31.36
N THR A 9 -12.91 -8.96 -31.11
CA THR A 9 -12.21 -9.26 -29.88
C THR A 9 -10.95 -8.41 -29.81
N THR A 10 -10.78 -7.59 -28.78
CA THR A 10 -9.61 -6.74 -28.61
C THR A 10 -8.37 -7.57 -28.28
N THR A 11 -7.17 -7.02 -28.54
CA THR A 11 -5.89 -7.63 -28.18
C THR A 11 -5.83 -7.98 -26.71
N ASN A 12 -6.28 -7.08 -25.82
CA ASN A 12 -6.33 -7.34 -24.38
C ASN A 12 -7.25 -8.51 -24.02
N GLN A 13 -8.40 -8.67 -24.68
CA GLN A 13 -9.29 -9.81 -24.47
C GLN A 13 -8.65 -11.14 -24.86
N LEU A 14 -7.91 -11.17 -25.97
CA LEU A 14 -7.17 -12.37 -26.40
C LEU A 14 -6.07 -12.73 -25.42
N LEU A 15 -5.25 -11.77 -25.00
CA LEU A 15 -4.18 -11.95 -24.03
C LEU A 15 -4.72 -12.40 -22.68
N PHE A 16 -5.83 -11.83 -22.22
CA PHE A 16 -6.45 -12.24 -20.96
C PHE A 16 -7.04 -13.65 -21.03
N LYS A 17 -7.60 -14.05 -22.17
CA LYS A 17 -8.03 -15.43 -22.40
C LYS A 17 -6.84 -16.40 -22.35
N GLN A 18 -5.71 -16.07 -22.98
CA GLN A 18 -4.49 -16.85 -22.92
C GLN A 18 -3.93 -16.96 -21.50
N ALA A 19 -3.86 -15.85 -20.77
CA ALA A 19 -3.41 -15.84 -19.37
C ALA A 19 -4.27 -16.77 -18.48
N LYS A 20 -5.60 -16.72 -18.64
CA LYS A 20 -6.53 -17.58 -17.89
C LYS A 20 -6.37 -19.07 -18.15
N ALA A 21 -5.72 -19.47 -19.24
CA ALA A 21 -5.49 -20.89 -19.52
C ALA A 21 -4.47 -21.52 -18.54
N HIS A 22 -3.56 -20.72 -17.95
CA HIS A 22 -2.46 -21.24 -17.13
C HIS A 22 -2.26 -20.50 -15.81
N ILE A 23 -2.90 -19.34 -15.62
CA ILE A 23 -2.80 -18.52 -14.42
C ILE A 23 -4.21 -18.41 -13.81
N PRO A 24 -4.42 -18.76 -12.54
CA PRO A 24 -5.72 -18.62 -11.89
C PRO A 24 -6.28 -17.20 -12.02
N GLY A 25 -7.45 -17.06 -12.66
CA GLY A 25 -8.05 -15.76 -12.96
C GLY A 25 -7.28 -14.89 -13.98
N GLY A 26 -6.20 -15.42 -14.59
CA GLY A 26 -5.35 -14.72 -15.56
C GLY A 26 -4.36 -13.72 -14.96
N VAL A 27 -4.21 -13.69 -13.63
CA VAL A 27 -3.39 -12.70 -12.90
C VAL A 27 -2.66 -13.33 -11.72
N ASN A 28 -1.51 -12.74 -11.34
CA ASN A 28 -0.74 -13.15 -10.17
C ASN A 28 -1.08 -12.32 -8.89
N SER A 29 -2.07 -11.42 -8.98
CA SER A 29 -2.66 -10.71 -7.83
C SER A 29 -4.11 -10.34 -8.17
N PRO A 30 -5.10 -10.62 -7.28
CA PRO A 30 -6.54 -10.58 -7.60
C PRO A 30 -7.04 -9.24 -8.16
N VAL A 31 -6.59 -8.11 -7.61
CA VAL A 31 -7.05 -6.78 -8.02
C VAL A 31 -6.75 -6.47 -9.50
N ARG A 32 -5.69 -7.07 -10.07
CA ARG A 32 -5.28 -6.89 -11.47
C ARG A 32 -6.29 -7.46 -12.48
N ALA A 33 -7.24 -8.30 -12.03
CA ALA A 33 -8.26 -8.89 -12.90
C ALA A 33 -9.45 -7.96 -13.20
N PHE A 34 -9.45 -6.72 -12.70
CA PHE A 34 -10.53 -5.73 -12.85
C PHE A 34 -11.88 -6.16 -12.26
N ALA A 35 -11.87 -7.13 -11.31
CA ALA A 35 -13.11 -7.61 -10.71
C ALA A 35 -13.91 -6.49 -10.01
N GLY A 36 -13.23 -5.49 -9.41
CA GLY A 36 -13.87 -4.37 -8.72
C GLY A 36 -14.52 -3.33 -9.64
N VAL A 37 -14.10 -3.24 -10.91
CA VAL A 37 -14.59 -2.24 -11.85
C VAL A 37 -15.21 -2.87 -13.10
N GLY A 38 -15.03 -4.18 -13.30
CA GLY A 38 -15.45 -4.89 -14.49
C GLY A 38 -14.55 -4.65 -15.70
N GLY A 39 -14.93 -5.25 -16.83
CA GLY A 39 -14.19 -5.11 -18.08
C GLY A 39 -12.99 -6.07 -18.21
N THR A 40 -12.04 -5.70 -19.07
CA THR A 40 -10.84 -6.50 -19.38
C THR A 40 -9.59 -5.74 -18.98
N PRO A 41 -8.66 -6.37 -18.24
CA PRO A 41 -7.39 -5.74 -17.87
C PRO A 41 -6.56 -5.31 -19.09
N VAL A 42 -5.85 -4.20 -18.94
CA VAL A 42 -4.88 -3.73 -19.93
C VAL A 42 -3.55 -4.47 -19.73
N PHE A 43 -3.00 -5.04 -20.81
CA PHE A 43 -1.70 -5.70 -20.79
C PHE A 43 -0.61 -4.71 -21.14
N ILE A 44 0.28 -4.46 -20.18
CA ILE A 44 1.36 -3.49 -20.27
C ILE A 44 2.63 -4.15 -20.84
N SER A 45 3.25 -3.53 -21.83
CA SER A 45 4.49 -3.99 -22.46
C SER A 45 5.74 -3.28 -21.95
N ARG A 46 5.62 -2.02 -21.55
CA ARG A 46 6.72 -1.20 -21.04
C ARG A 46 6.20 -0.01 -20.25
N ALA A 47 7.08 0.60 -19.46
CA ALA A 47 6.75 1.83 -18.74
C ALA A 47 7.98 2.74 -18.66
N ARG A 48 7.77 4.06 -18.60
CA ARG A 48 8.84 5.05 -18.45
C ARG A 48 8.30 6.37 -17.89
N GLY A 49 9.00 6.93 -16.91
CA GLY A 49 8.56 8.16 -16.24
C GLY A 49 7.19 7.97 -15.60
N SER A 50 6.27 8.88 -15.85
CA SER A 50 4.88 8.83 -15.38
C SER A 50 3.97 7.88 -16.16
N LYS A 51 4.46 7.20 -17.23
CA LYS A 51 3.60 6.52 -18.20
C LYS A 51 3.87 5.04 -18.31
N MET A 52 2.78 4.25 -18.45
CA MET A 52 2.77 2.88 -18.91
C MET A 52 2.28 2.82 -20.38
N TYR A 53 2.70 1.79 -21.10
CA TYR A 53 2.31 1.56 -22.49
C TYR A 53 1.78 0.15 -22.65
N ASP A 54 0.62 0.00 -23.25
CA ASP A 54 0.07 -1.31 -23.54
C ASP A 54 0.79 -2.02 -24.69
N THR A 55 0.33 -3.20 -25.03
CA THR A 55 0.93 -4.02 -26.10
C THR A 55 0.72 -3.43 -27.51
N GLU A 56 -0.17 -2.46 -27.68
CA GLU A 56 -0.40 -1.72 -28.93
C GLU A 56 0.34 -0.37 -28.95
N GLY A 57 1.03 -0.05 -27.83
CA GLY A 57 1.81 1.18 -27.69
C GLY A 57 1.01 2.39 -27.21
N LYS A 58 -0.29 2.23 -26.84
CA LYS A 58 -1.08 3.31 -26.27
C LYS A 58 -0.51 3.72 -24.91
N PRO A 59 -0.24 5.02 -24.68
CA PRO A 59 0.24 5.52 -23.38
C PRO A 59 -0.91 5.69 -22.39
N TYR A 60 -0.58 5.49 -21.10
CA TYR A 60 -1.43 5.80 -19.96
C TYR A 60 -0.61 6.53 -18.90
N ILE A 61 -1.10 7.68 -18.42
CA ILE A 61 -0.56 8.33 -17.22
C ILE A 61 -0.93 7.45 -16.02
N ASP A 62 0.10 6.99 -15.27
CA ASP A 62 -0.06 5.94 -14.27
C ASP A 62 -0.08 6.48 -12.85
N TYR A 63 -1.24 6.41 -12.21
CA TYR A 63 -1.42 6.73 -10.79
C TYR A 63 -1.44 5.48 -9.88
N VAL A 64 -1.17 4.30 -10.41
CA VAL A 64 -0.99 3.07 -9.61
C VAL A 64 0.46 2.94 -9.13
N GLY A 65 1.42 3.36 -9.96
CA GLY A 65 2.84 3.36 -9.62
C GLY A 65 3.33 2.01 -9.12
N SER A 66 2.86 0.90 -9.74
CA SER A 66 3.12 -0.49 -9.30
C SER A 66 2.71 -0.76 -7.84
N TRP A 67 1.62 -0.12 -7.37
CA TRP A 67 1.10 -0.16 -5.99
C TRP A 67 2.02 0.55 -4.98
N GLY A 68 2.69 1.61 -5.42
CA GLY A 68 3.45 2.52 -4.56
C GLY A 68 4.96 2.61 -4.76
N PRO A 69 5.71 1.58 -5.23
CA PRO A 69 7.16 1.68 -5.31
C PRO A 69 7.69 2.72 -6.31
N MET A 70 6.92 3.11 -7.34
CA MET A 70 7.40 3.99 -8.42
C MET A 70 7.34 5.48 -8.05
N ILE A 71 7.90 5.88 -6.89
CA ILE A 71 7.92 7.28 -6.46
C ILE A 71 8.78 8.17 -7.39
N LEU A 72 9.82 7.60 -8.00
CA LEU A 72 10.67 8.23 -9.00
C LEU A 72 10.19 7.97 -10.45
N GLY A 73 8.95 7.50 -10.63
CA GLY A 73 8.45 7.05 -11.93
C GLY A 73 9.05 5.72 -12.37
N HIS A 74 8.62 5.27 -13.55
CA HIS A 74 9.06 4.02 -14.14
C HIS A 74 10.42 4.17 -14.84
N ALA A 75 11.23 3.11 -14.75
CA ALA A 75 12.51 2.99 -15.45
C ALA A 75 13.43 4.21 -15.27
N HIS A 76 13.49 4.76 -14.04
CA HIS A 76 14.36 5.89 -13.74
C HIS A 76 15.81 5.54 -14.05
N PRO A 77 16.56 6.37 -14.83
CA PRO A 77 17.89 6.02 -15.36
C PRO A 77 18.87 5.59 -14.26
N HIS A 78 18.94 6.30 -13.16
CA HIS A 78 19.83 6.01 -12.02
C HIS A 78 19.55 4.63 -11.40
N ILE A 79 18.26 4.27 -11.22
CA ILE A 79 17.86 2.96 -10.70
C ILE A 79 18.20 1.85 -11.70
N ILE A 80 17.90 2.05 -12.99
CA ILE A 80 18.16 1.05 -14.04
C ILE A 80 19.67 0.79 -14.19
N GLU A 81 20.50 1.82 -14.10
CA GLU A 81 21.96 1.69 -14.15
C GLU A 81 22.48 0.90 -12.93
N ALA A 82 22.01 1.24 -11.72
CA ALA A 82 22.39 0.51 -10.51
C ALA A 82 22.05 -0.99 -10.59
N VAL A 83 20.85 -1.31 -11.13
CA VAL A 83 20.42 -2.71 -11.32
C VAL A 83 21.27 -3.44 -12.37
N LYS A 84 21.59 -2.79 -13.51
CA LYS A 84 22.44 -3.37 -14.54
C LYS A 84 23.84 -3.69 -14.00
N ASN A 85 24.46 -2.72 -13.32
CA ASN A 85 25.76 -2.92 -12.70
C ASN A 85 25.75 -4.04 -11.65
N ALA A 86 24.67 -4.14 -10.85
CA ALA A 86 24.52 -5.24 -9.92
C ALA A 86 24.38 -6.60 -10.62
N ALA A 87 23.66 -6.64 -11.75
CA ALA A 87 23.47 -7.88 -12.51
C ALA A 87 24.78 -8.38 -13.16
N ASP A 88 25.67 -7.47 -13.57
CA ASP A 88 27.00 -7.82 -14.11
C ASP A 88 27.89 -8.47 -13.02
N ASP A 89 27.74 -8.08 -11.74
CA ASP A 89 28.46 -8.66 -10.60
C ASP A 89 27.86 -10.00 -10.12
N GLY A 90 26.60 -10.31 -10.47
CA GLY A 90 25.88 -11.54 -10.10
C GLY A 90 24.54 -11.28 -9.44
N LEU A 91 23.62 -12.24 -9.60
CA LEU A 91 22.21 -12.05 -9.19
C LEU A 91 21.95 -12.39 -7.72
N SER A 92 22.71 -13.33 -7.12
CA SER A 92 22.55 -13.79 -5.75
C SER A 92 23.76 -14.60 -5.32
N PHE A 93 24.19 -14.46 -4.07
CA PHE A 93 25.43 -15.07 -3.60
C PHE A 93 25.23 -16.13 -2.49
N GLY A 94 24.10 -16.12 -1.80
CA GLY A 94 23.90 -16.95 -0.61
C GLY A 94 24.87 -16.61 0.55
N ALA A 95 25.40 -15.38 0.54
CA ALA A 95 26.35 -14.84 1.49
C ALA A 95 26.07 -13.35 1.74
N PRO A 96 26.48 -12.78 2.89
CA PRO A 96 26.29 -11.35 3.18
C PRO A 96 27.00 -10.46 2.16
N THR A 97 26.43 -9.28 1.90
CA THR A 97 26.98 -8.26 1.05
C THR A 97 27.12 -6.92 1.77
N THR A 98 28.04 -6.07 1.31
CA THR A 98 28.17 -4.70 1.83
C THR A 98 26.93 -3.86 1.53
N PHE A 99 26.15 -4.21 0.49
CA PHE A 99 24.94 -3.47 0.10
C PHE A 99 23.83 -3.64 1.13
N GLU A 100 23.71 -4.82 1.75
CA GLU A 100 22.78 -5.06 2.86
C GLU A 100 23.08 -4.13 4.04
N THR A 101 24.36 -4.02 4.42
CA THR A 101 24.81 -3.11 5.47
C THR A 101 24.48 -1.65 5.11
N THR A 102 24.80 -1.22 3.87
CA THR A 102 24.51 0.15 3.42
C THR A 102 23.02 0.49 3.48
N VAL A 103 22.13 -0.42 3.04
CA VAL A 103 20.67 -0.18 3.12
C VAL A 103 20.21 -0.15 4.58
N ALA A 104 20.73 -1.05 5.42
CA ALA A 104 20.39 -1.07 6.83
C ALA A 104 20.81 0.25 7.53
N ASP A 105 22.04 0.71 7.29
CA ASP A 105 22.57 1.97 7.84
C ASP A 105 21.69 3.15 7.41
N LYS A 106 21.38 3.26 6.09
CA LYS A 106 20.50 4.34 5.57
C LYS A 106 19.12 4.33 6.23
N ILE A 107 18.48 3.16 6.39
CA ILE A 107 17.15 3.10 7.02
C ILE A 107 17.24 3.47 8.51
N CYS A 108 18.21 2.95 9.24
CA CYS A 108 18.40 3.28 10.66
C CYS A 108 18.74 4.77 10.89
N GLU A 109 19.47 5.38 9.96
CA GLU A 109 19.77 6.81 10.00
C GLU A 109 18.52 7.67 9.76
N LEU A 110 17.70 7.30 8.76
CA LEU A 110 16.52 8.05 8.36
C LEU A 110 15.32 7.84 9.29
N ILE A 111 15.21 6.67 9.93
CA ILE A 111 14.08 6.28 10.79
C ILE A 111 14.57 5.98 12.21
N PRO A 112 14.57 6.98 13.11
CA PRO A 112 15.19 6.83 14.44
C PRO A 112 14.58 5.75 15.34
N SER A 113 13.34 5.30 15.08
CA SER A 113 12.71 4.18 15.79
C SER A 113 13.31 2.82 15.41
N VAL A 114 14.10 2.74 14.34
CA VAL A 114 14.70 1.52 13.82
C VAL A 114 16.16 1.46 14.20
N GLU A 115 16.48 0.76 15.28
CA GLU A 115 17.85 0.55 15.75
C GLU A 115 18.52 -0.67 15.10
N LEU A 116 17.73 -1.67 14.73
CA LEU A 116 18.15 -2.85 13.97
C LEU A 116 17.09 -3.19 12.93
N ILE A 117 17.53 -3.74 11.78
CA ILE A 117 16.63 -4.12 10.68
C ILE A 117 17.02 -5.48 10.09
N ARG A 118 16.02 -6.23 9.60
CA ARG A 118 16.18 -7.49 8.88
C ARG A 118 15.44 -7.43 7.54
N MET A 119 16.15 -7.74 6.45
CA MET A 119 15.56 -7.83 5.13
C MET A 119 14.76 -9.10 4.93
N THR A 120 13.71 -9.00 4.10
CA THR A 120 12.87 -10.09 3.60
C THR A 120 12.64 -9.88 2.09
N SER A 121 11.90 -10.79 1.44
CA SER A 121 11.62 -10.68 -0.01
C SER A 121 10.25 -10.07 -0.33
N SER A 122 9.42 -9.80 0.66
CA SER A 122 8.09 -9.18 0.47
C SER A 122 7.58 -8.51 1.75
N GLY A 123 6.59 -7.59 1.61
CA GLY A 123 5.89 -7.01 2.75
C GLY A 123 5.15 -8.06 3.58
N THR A 124 4.58 -9.10 2.96
CA THR A 124 3.95 -10.24 3.68
C THR A 124 4.94 -10.95 4.59
N GLU A 125 6.16 -11.23 4.11
CA GLU A 125 7.20 -11.83 4.95
C GLU A 125 7.64 -10.89 6.08
N ALA A 126 7.70 -9.60 5.83
CA ALA A 126 8.05 -8.60 6.83
C ALA A 126 7.02 -8.56 7.97
N THR A 127 5.74 -8.42 7.64
CA THR A 127 4.64 -8.37 8.63
C THR A 127 4.49 -9.69 9.39
N MET A 128 4.54 -10.82 8.68
CA MET A 128 4.53 -12.16 9.30
C MET A 128 5.67 -12.33 10.29
N SER A 129 6.88 -11.87 9.95
CA SER A 129 8.06 -11.99 10.79
C SER A 129 8.01 -11.04 11.99
N ALA A 130 7.54 -9.80 11.80
CA ALA A 130 7.35 -8.84 12.88
C ALA A 130 6.34 -9.33 13.92
N ILE A 131 5.22 -9.93 13.49
CA ILE A 131 4.23 -10.53 14.40
C ILE A 131 4.81 -11.73 15.15
N ARG A 132 5.53 -12.62 14.45
CA ARG A 132 6.20 -13.75 15.11
C ARG A 132 7.20 -13.27 16.15
N LEU A 133 7.96 -12.22 15.83
CA LEU A 133 8.91 -11.60 16.71
C LEU A 133 8.22 -11.00 17.95
N ALA A 134 7.16 -10.24 17.77
CA ALA A 134 6.38 -9.68 18.87
C ALA A 134 5.82 -10.75 19.81
N ARG A 135 5.29 -11.85 19.25
CA ARG A 135 4.87 -13.02 20.04
C ARG A 135 6.03 -13.66 20.81
N GLY A 136 7.17 -13.84 20.16
CA GLY A 136 8.37 -14.40 20.80
C GLY A 136 8.95 -13.53 21.92
N TYR A 137 8.91 -12.22 21.74
CA TYR A 137 9.37 -11.24 22.72
C TYR A 137 8.44 -11.14 23.94
N THR A 138 7.13 -11.05 23.72
CA THR A 138 6.14 -10.87 24.78
C THR A 138 5.72 -12.18 25.47
N GLY A 139 5.91 -13.33 24.82
CA GLY A 139 5.37 -14.62 25.26
C GLY A 139 3.85 -14.71 25.18
N ARG A 140 3.19 -13.87 24.39
CA ARG A 140 1.72 -13.76 24.24
C ARG A 140 1.29 -14.17 22.83
N ASP A 141 0.01 -14.53 22.67
CA ASP A 141 -0.50 -15.09 21.40
C ASP A 141 -1.37 -14.13 20.59
N LYS A 142 -2.15 -13.26 21.27
CA LYS A 142 -3.13 -12.42 20.58
C LYS A 142 -2.48 -11.28 19.81
N ILE A 143 -3.03 -10.99 18.63
CA ILE A 143 -2.69 -9.80 17.85
C ILE A 143 -3.95 -8.99 17.57
N VAL A 144 -3.80 -7.68 17.49
CA VAL A 144 -4.86 -6.75 17.10
C VAL A 144 -4.53 -6.18 15.74
N LYS A 145 -5.51 -6.15 14.84
CA LYS A 145 -5.49 -5.47 13.55
C LYS A 145 -6.77 -4.65 13.36
N PHE A 146 -6.84 -3.89 12.27
CA PHE A 146 -7.96 -3.01 12.00
C PHE A 146 -8.72 -3.42 10.74
N GLU A 147 -10.05 -3.18 10.75
CA GLU A 147 -10.90 -3.35 9.57
C GLU A 147 -10.39 -2.49 8.41
N GLY A 148 -10.48 -3.02 7.20
CA GLY A 148 -10.02 -2.36 5.99
C GLY A 148 -8.50 -2.32 5.79
N CYS A 149 -7.68 -2.56 6.84
CA CYS A 149 -6.23 -2.64 6.70
C CYS A 149 -5.77 -3.99 6.13
N TYR A 150 -4.73 -3.93 5.29
CA TYR A 150 -4.10 -5.11 4.69
C TYR A 150 -2.62 -5.17 5.06
N HIS A 151 -2.21 -6.32 5.59
CA HIS A 151 -0.84 -6.54 6.08
C HIS A 151 -0.19 -7.79 5.45
N GLY A 152 -0.53 -8.07 4.20
CA GLY A 152 -0.10 -9.32 3.54
C GLY A 152 -1.06 -10.49 3.79
N HIS A 153 -0.68 -11.67 3.32
CA HIS A 153 -1.55 -12.83 3.23
C HIS A 153 -1.11 -14.02 4.10
N SER A 154 -0.45 -13.76 5.24
CA SER A 154 -0.24 -14.81 6.24
C SER A 154 -1.56 -15.18 6.93
N ASP A 155 -1.72 -16.44 7.33
CA ASP A 155 -2.99 -16.97 7.88
C ASP A 155 -3.52 -16.15 9.06
N SER A 156 -2.65 -15.67 9.94
CA SER A 156 -3.03 -14.84 11.08
C SER A 156 -3.58 -13.46 10.70
N LEU A 157 -3.37 -13.01 9.46
CA LEU A 157 -3.81 -11.69 8.97
C LEU A 157 -5.02 -11.77 8.02
N LEU A 158 -5.35 -12.97 7.51
CA LEU A 158 -6.54 -13.23 6.70
C LEU A 158 -7.75 -13.48 7.60
N VAL A 159 -8.07 -12.49 8.41
CA VAL A 159 -9.13 -12.50 9.42
C VAL A 159 -9.95 -11.22 9.27
N LYS A 160 -11.26 -11.34 9.33
CA LYS A 160 -12.23 -10.23 9.37
C LYS A 160 -12.83 -10.10 10.76
N ALA A 161 -13.48 -8.96 11.05
CA ALA A 161 -14.27 -8.79 12.26
C ALA A 161 -15.37 -9.86 12.35
N GLY A 162 -15.66 -10.31 13.56
CA GLY A 162 -16.86 -11.10 13.87
C GLY A 162 -18.14 -10.27 13.84
N SER A 163 -19.25 -10.82 14.27
CA SER A 163 -20.57 -10.14 14.28
C SER A 163 -20.75 -9.11 15.40
N GLY A 164 -19.84 -9.05 16.37
CA GLY A 164 -19.83 -8.08 17.47
C GLY A 164 -18.56 -7.22 17.48
N MET A 165 -18.62 -6.08 18.22
CA MET A 165 -17.52 -5.09 18.24
C MET A 165 -16.17 -5.62 18.76
N LEU A 166 -16.16 -6.72 19.51
CA LEU A 166 -14.97 -7.35 20.10
C LEU A 166 -14.95 -8.87 19.92
N ASP A 167 -15.56 -9.37 18.84
CA ASP A 167 -15.58 -10.79 18.57
C ASP A 167 -14.22 -11.31 18.11
N ILE A 168 -13.91 -12.55 18.48
CA ILE A 168 -12.79 -13.31 17.93
C ILE A 168 -12.97 -13.38 16.42
N GLY A 169 -11.93 -13.02 15.67
CA GLY A 169 -11.97 -12.91 14.23
C GLY A 169 -12.35 -14.22 13.52
N GLU A 170 -13.09 -14.07 12.43
CA GLU A 170 -13.41 -15.18 11.51
C GLU A 170 -12.43 -15.20 10.34
N PRO A 171 -12.07 -16.41 9.81
CA PRO A 171 -11.28 -16.47 8.58
C PRO A 171 -11.93 -15.69 7.44
N SER A 172 -11.18 -14.80 6.80
CA SER A 172 -11.62 -14.08 5.60
C SER A 172 -11.28 -14.83 4.31
N SER A 173 -10.51 -15.92 4.41
CA SER A 173 -10.11 -16.76 3.28
C SER A 173 -10.42 -18.23 3.59
N LYS A 174 -10.91 -18.96 2.57
CA LYS A 174 -10.96 -20.43 2.64
C LYS A 174 -9.54 -20.96 2.80
N GLY A 175 -9.37 -22.01 3.61
CA GLY A 175 -8.08 -22.63 3.89
C GLY A 175 -7.37 -22.11 5.14
N VAL A 176 -7.82 -21.00 5.73
CA VAL A 176 -7.33 -20.53 7.04
C VAL A 176 -8.09 -21.30 8.13
N PRO A 177 -7.40 -22.08 8.99
CA PRO A 177 -8.04 -22.77 10.10
C PRO A 177 -8.58 -21.78 11.14
N ALA A 178 -9.75 -22.10 11.73
CA ALA A 178 -10.34 -21.27 12.79
C ALA A 178 -9.39 -21.09 13.99
N ASP A 179 -8.55 -22.09 14.27
CA ASP A 179 -7.53 -22.02 15.32
C ASP A 179 -6.46 -20.94 15.09
N PHE A 180 -6.19 -20.56 13.84
CA PHE A 180 -5.32 -19.40 13.55
C PHE A 180 -6.07 -18.09 13.76
N ALA A 181 -7.31 -18.01 13.28
CA ALA A 181 -8.12 -16.80 13.37
C ALA A 181 -8.44 -16.41 14.82
N LYS A 182 -8.61 -17.37 15.74
CA LYS A 182 -8.96 -17.11 17.15
C LYS A 182 -7.96 -16.25 17.93
N HIS A 183 -6.73 -16.12 17.43
CA HIS A 183 -5.69 -15.28 18.04
C HIS A 183 -5.62 -13.88 17.45
N THR A 184 -6.48 -13.56 16.47
CA THR A 184 -6.50 -12.25 15.82
C THR A 184 -7.80 -11.54 16.16
N ILE A 185 -7.66 -10.37 16.78
CA ILE A 185 -8.77 -9.47 17.11
C ILE A 185 -8.78 -8.38 16.03
N THR A 186 -9.93 -8.19 15.38
CA THR A 186 -10.11 -7.12 14.40
C THR A 186 -11.06 -6.09 14.96
N ILE A 187 -10.62 -4.83 15.04
CA ILE A 187 -11.39 -3.71 15.59
C ILE A 187 -11.53 -2.59 14.55
N ARG A 188 -12.45 -1.66 14.79
CA ARG A 188 -12.68 -0.51 13.91
C ARG A 188 -11.43 0.38 13.84
N TYR A 189 -11.06 0.78 12.62
CA TYR A 189 -9.98 1.74 12.37
C TYR A 189 -10.44 3.16 12.73
N ASN A 190 -9.51 3.99 13.20
CA ASN A 190 -9.74 5.38 13.58
C ASN A 190 -10.78 5.57 14.70
N ASP A 191 -10.88 4.58 15.60
CA ASP A 191 -11.78 4.58 16.76
C ASP A 191 -10.98 4.39 18.07
N PRO A 192 -10.63 5.50 18.78
CA PRO A 192 -9.90 5.42 20.04
C PRO A 192 -10.64 4.63 21.14
N GLN A 193 -11.98 4.64 21.14
CA GLN A 193 -12.73 3.91 22.14
C GLN A 193 -12.66 2.40 21.91
N ALA A 194 -12.74 1.94 20.66
CA ALA A 194 -12.57 0.53 20.33
C ALA A 194 -11.20 -0.02 20.77
N ILE A 195 -10.14 0.81 20.72
CA ILE A 195 -8.82 0.43 21.23
C ILE A 195 -8.87 0.23 22.74
N LYS A 196 -9.39 1.21 23.49
CA LYS A 196 -9.51 1.16 24.97
C LYS A 196 -10.31 -0.07 25.41
N ASP A 197 -11.45 -0.32 24.78
CA ASP A 197 -12.32 -1.46 25.11
C ASP A 197 -11.62 -2.80 24.83
N CYS A 198 -10.88 -2.90 23.73
CA CYS A 198 -10.06 -4.08 23.40
C CYS A 198 -8.98 -4.34 24.45
N PHE A 199 -8.24 -3.31 24.84
CA PHE A 199 -7.19 -3.45 25.84
C PHE A 199 -7.76 -3.71 27.25
N ALA A 200 -8.91 -3.13 27.62
CA ALA A 200 -9.59 -3.43 28.87
C ALA A 200 -9.97 -4.92 28.98
N GLN A 201 -10.33 -5.55 27.85
CA GLN A 201 -10.74 -6.96 27.84
C GLN A 201 -9.56 -7.93 27.68
N PHE A 202 -8.57 -7.62 26.81
CA PHE A 202 -7.54 -8.55 26.37
C PHE A 202 -6.10 -8.08 26.61
N GLY A 203 -5.87 -6.91 27.18
CA GLY A 203 -4.57 -6.24 27.23
C GLY A 203 -3.40 -7.12 27.69
N ASN A 204 -3.65 -8.02 28.66
CA ASN A 204 -2.62 -8.93 29.17
C ASN A 204 -2.25 -10.06 28.20
N ASP A 205 -3.10 -10.34 27.21
CA ASP A 205 -2.90 -11.43 26.24
C ASP A 205 -2.38 -10.91 24.90
N ILE A 206 -2.44 -9.57 24.65
CA ILE A 206 -2.06 -8.96 23.39
C ILE A 206 -0.53 -8.94 23.26
N ALA A 207 0.00 -9.64 22.27
CA ALA A 207 1.40 -9.61 21.88
C ALA A 207 1.73 -8.32 21.15
N CYS A 208 0.89 -7.94 20.17
CA CYS A 208 1.11 -6.76 19.37
C CYS A 208 -0.21 -6.19 18.79
N VAL A 209 -0.14 -4.92 18.44
CA VAL A 209 -1.07 -4.25 17.53
C VAL A 209 -0.31 -3.97 16.24
N ILE A 210 -0.87 -4.37 15.08
CA ILE A 210 -0.36 -3.99 13.77
C ILE A 210 -1.34 -3.04 13.09
N VAL A 211 -0.84 -1.94 12.55
CA VAL A 211 -1.65 -0.87 11.96
C VAL A 211 -0.95 -0.24 10.76
N GLU A 212 -1.69 0.04 9.69
CA GLU A 212 -1.27 1.01 8.69
C GLU A 212 -1.42 2.40 9.30
N PRO A 213 -0.34 3.18 9.51
CA PRO A 213 -0.45 4.50 10.14
C PRO A 213 -1.28 5.49 9.31
N ILE A 214 -1.36 5.30 8.01
CA ILE A 214 -2.34 5.86 7.09
C ILE A 214 -2.82 4.67 6.27
N ALA A 215 -4.10 4.37 6.34
CA ALA A 215 -4.65 3.18 5.70
C ALA A 215 -4.82 3.41 4.19
N GLY A 216 -4.01 2.71 3.38
CA GLY A 216 -4.03 2.79 1.93
C GLY A 216 -4.81 1.67 1.24
N ASN A 217 -5.26 0.66 1.98
CA ASN A 217 -5.99 -0.51 1.46
C ASN A 217 -7.52 -0.40 1.66
N MET A 218 -8.01 0.73 2.16
CA MET A 218 -9.42 1.12 2.17
C MET A 218 -9.59 2.49 1.51
N ASN A 219 -9.10 2.63 0.26
CA ASN A 219 -8.81 3.88 -0.41
C ASN A 219 -7.67 4.60 0.35
N MET A 220 -7.90 5.81 0.88
CA MET A 220 -6.87 6.43 1.74
C MET A 220 -7.55 7.11 2.94
N ILE A 221 -7.41 6.54 4.12
CA ILE A 221 -7.89 7.14 5.36
C ILE A 221 -6.70 7.63 6.18
N VAL A 222 -6.68 8.93 6.44
CA VAL A 222 -5.74 9.56 7.37
C VAL A 222 -6.43 9.61 8.74
N PRO A 223 -5.96 8.86 9.73
CA PRO A 223 -6.63 8.81 11.03
C PRO A 223 -6.36 10.06 11.87
N THR A 224 -7.11 10.22 12.95
CA THR A 224 -6.92 11.30 13.92
C THR A 224 -5.63 11.10 14.73
N GLN A 225 -5.06 12.18 15.23
CA GLN A 225 -3.92 12.11 16.17
C GLN A 225 -4.30 11.32 17.42
N GLU A 226 -5.53 11.52 17.95
CA GLU A 226 -6.03 10.81 19.14
C GLU A 226 -6.03 9.28 18.97
N PHE A 227 -6.31 8.79 17.76
CA PHE A 227 -6.22 7.36 17.45
C PHE A 227 -4.80 6.82 17.67
N HIS A 228 -3.80 7.49 17.14
CA HIS A 228 -2.40 7.08 17.30
C HIS A 228 -1.89 7.26 18.72
N ASP A 229 -2.23 8.36 19.38
CA ASP A 229 -1.86 8.61 20.78
C ASP A 229 -2.44 7.52 21.70
N THR A 230 -3.69 7.13 21.45
CA THR A 230 -4.36 6.06 22.20
C THR A 230 -3.67 4.71 21.96
N LEU A 231 -3.35 4.38 20.69
CA LEU A 231 -2.60 3.16 20.37
C LEU A 231 -1.27 3.10 21.12
N ARG A 232 -0.49 4.17 21.06
CA ARG A 232 0.81 4.20 21.74
C ARG A 232 0.65 4.07 23.25
N ALA A 233 -0.31 4.79 23.84
CA ALA A 233 -0.56 4.75 25.29
C ALA A 233 -0.97 3.35 25.76
N GLU A 234 -1.94 2.71 25.11
CA GLU A 234 -2.45 1.39 25.51
C GLU A 234 -1.37 0.30 25.31
N CYS A 235 -0.65 0.32 24.17
CA CYS A 235 0.45 -0.62 23.98
C CYS A 235 1.52 -0.46 25.05
N THR A 236 1.87 0.76 25.45
CA THR A 236 2.86 1.03 26.48
C THR A 236 2.39 0.54 27.86
N ALA A 237 1.14 0.85 28.23
CA ALA A 237 0.56 0.50 29.52
C ALA A 237 0.48 -1.03 29.73
N HIS A 238 0.24 -1.79 28.67
CA HIS A 238 0.06 -3.23 28.72
C HIS A 238 1.29 -4.04 28.28
N GLY A 239 2.37 -3.37 27.84
CA GLY A 239 3.58 -4.04 27.35
C GLY A 239 3.34 -4.82 26.05
N ALA A 240 2.40 -4.38 25.22
CA ALA A 240 2.17 -4.90 23.88
C ALA A 240 3.06 -4.18 22.88
N VAL A 241 3.52 -4.88 21.83
CA VAL A 241 4.37 -4.31 20.78
C VAL A 241 3.51 -3.55 19.77
N LEU A 242 3.79 -2.26 19.56
CA LEU A 242 3.16 -1.49 18.48
C LEU A 242 3.97 -1.66 17.19
N ILE A 243 3.33 -2.23 16.16
CA ILE A 243 3.92 -2.43 14.83
C ILE A 243 3.26 -1.44 13.86
N PHE A 244 4.05 -0.50 13.32
CA PHE A 244 3.61 0.31 12.18
C PHE A 244 3.92 -0.42 10.89
N ASP A 245 2.88 -0.74 10.13
CA ASP A 245 3.03 -1.25 8.78
C ASP A 245 3.23 -0.09 7.80
N GLU A 246 4.48 0.24 7.58
CA GLU A 246 4.91 1.27 6.64
C GLU A 246 5.31 0.68 5.27
N VAL A 247 4.81 -0.50 4.93
CA VAL A 247 5.08 -1.10 3.60
C VAL A 247 4.58 -0.19 2.48
N MET A 248 3.46 0.54 2.70
CA MET A 248 2.94 1.51 1.74
C MET A 248 3.40 2.94 2.01
N THR A 249 3.35 3.38 3.24
CA THR A 249 3.61 4.77 3.67
C THR A 249 5.09 5.07 3.86
N GLY A 250 5.92 4.05 4.10
CA GLY A 250 7.35 4.19 4.32
C GLY A 250 8.06 4.87 3.15
N PHE A 251 8.74 5.98 3.42
CA PHE A 251 9.41 6.84 2.42
C PHE A 251 8.48 7.35 1.30
N ARG A 252 7.16 7.22 1.47
CA ARG A 252 6.16 7.67 0.49
C ARG A 252 5.50 8.98 0.93
N VAL A 253 5.11 9.08 2.19
CA VAL A 253 4.43 10.25 2.72
C VAL A 253 5.40 11.31 3.27
N GLY A 254 6.67 10.96 3.37
CA GLY A 254 7.78 11.81 3.81
C GLY A 254 9.04 10.97 3.99
N LEU A 255 10.20 11.61 4.08
CA LEU A 255 11.49 10.95 4.24
C LEU A 255 11.55 10.08 5.51
N GLN A 256 10.93 10.54 6.59
CA GLN A 256 10.86 9.81 7.86
C GLN A 256 9.55 9.03 8.04
N SER A 257 8.84 8.78 6.92
CA SER A 257 7.64 7.94 6.89
C SER A 257 6.44 8.53 7.67
N ALA A 258 5.36 7.78 7.85
CA ALA A 258 4.17 8.27 8.54
C ALA A 258 4.38 8.42 10.06
N GLN A 259 5.28 7.68 10.66
CA GLN A 259 5.61 7.80 12.09
C GLN A 259 6.08 9.22 12.47
N ALA A 260 6.85 9.87 11.61
CA ALA A 260 7.24 11.27 11.84
C ALA A 260 6.08 12.24 11.62
N HIS A 261 5.18 11.95 10.67
CA HIS A 261 4.00 12.78 10.42
C HIS A 261 3.10 12.89 11.67
N PHE A 262 2.93 11.78 12.42
CA PHE A 262 2.14 11.74 13.64
C PHE A 262 2.96 11.92 14.94
N GLY A 263 4.28 12.00 14.87
CA GLY A 263 5.13 12.07 16.05
C GLY A 263 5.06 10.82 16.95
N ILE A 264 4.76 9.67 16.37
CA ILE A 264 4.64 8.39 17.08
C ILE A 264 5.87 7.53 16.86
N THR A 265 6.43 6.99 17.94
CA THR A 265 7.53 6.02 17.89
C THR A 265 6.97 4.60 18.07
N PRO A 266 6.85 3.79 17.02
CA PRO A 266 6.46 2.38 17.13
C PRO A 266 7.60 1.55 17.75
N ASP A 267 7.29 0.34 18.21
CA ASP A 267 8.29 -0.60 18.72
C ASP A 267 8.93 -1.39 17.56
N LEU A 268 8.14 -1.71 16.53
CA LEU A 268 8.57 -2.31 15.28
C LEU A 268 7.95 -1.57 14.09
N THR A 269 8.66 -1.56 12.97
CA THR A 269 8.19 -1.02 11.69
C THR A 269 8.43 -2.05 10.59
N THR A 270 7.47 -2.22 9.68
CA THR A 270 7.65 -3.02 8.47
C THR A 270 7.76 -2.12 7.24
N PHE A 271 8.63 -2.48 6.30
CA PHE A 271 8.90 -1.75 5.07
C PHE A 271 8.79 -2.67 3.85
N GLY A 272 8.64 -2.07 2.68
CA GLY A 272 8.62 -2.75 1.40
C GLY A 272 8.55 -1.74 0.27
N LYS A 273 8.03 -2.16 -0.89
CA LYS A 273 7.72 -1.25 -2.02
C LYS A 273 8.89 -0.31 -2.38
N ILE A 274 8.90 0.91 -1.87
CA ILE A 274 9.88 1.94 -2.19
C ILE A 274 11.31 1.49 -1.90
N ILE A 275 11.57 0.79 -0.79
CA ILE A 275 12.92 0.37 -0.43
C ILE A 275 13.56 -0.61 -1.42
N GLY A 276 12.78 -1.15 -2.35
CA GLY A 276 13.25 -2.02 -3.45
C GLY A 276 13.21 -1.37 -4.82
N ALA A 277 12.75 -0.12 -4.92
CA ALA A 277 12.65 0.61 -6.19
C ALA A 277 11.93 -0.17 -7.32
N GLY A 278 10.97 -1.05 -6.96
CA GLY A 278 10.24 -1.92 -7.88
C GLY A 278 10.71 -3.38 -7.91
N LEU A 279 11.82 -3.71 -7.27
CA LEU A 279 12.28 -5.09 -7.09
C LEU A 279 11.64 -5.73 -5.85
N PRO A 280 11.52 -7.07 -5.80
CA PRO A 280 10.96 -7.79 -4.67
C PRO A 280 11.83 -7.59 -3.40
N VAL A 281 11.26 -6.95 -2.39
CA VAL A 281 11.90 -6.70 -1.10
C VAL A 281 10.85 -6.39 -0.04
N GLY A 282 11.15 -6.72 1.18
CA GLY A 282 10.55 -6.24 2.40
C GLY A 282 11.61 -6.14 3.49
N ALA A 283 11.27 -5.51 4.59
CA ALA A 283 12.10 -5.45 5.77
C ALA A 283 11.24 -5.23 7.01
N PHE A 284 11.75 -5.62 8.16
CA PHE A 284 11.19 -5.25 9.45
C PHE A 284 12.32 -4.91 10.41
N GLY A 285 12.08 -3.92 11.25
CA GLY A 285 13.08 -3.41 12.17
C GLY A 285 12.43 -2.66 13.32
N GLY A 286 13.22 -2.22 14.30
CA GLY A 286 12.74 -1.48 15.44
C GLY A 286 13.71 -1.53 16.61
N LYS A 287 13.17 -1.52 17.82
CA LYS A 287 13.97 -1.53 19.08
C LYS A 287 14.92 -2.70 19.11
N ARG A 288 16.15 -2.43 19.47
CA ARG A 288 17.24 -3.42 19.56
C ARG A 288 16.87 -4.62 20.44
N GLU A 289 16.33 -4.38 21.62
CA GLU A 289 15.94 -5.42 22.58
C GLU A 289 14.92 -6.42 22.01
N ILE A 290 14.03 -5.95 21.12
CA ILE A 290 13.06 -6.81 20.43
C ILE A 290 13.76 -7.54 19.28
N MET A 291 14.51 -6.83 18.46
CA MET A 291 15.17 -7.39 17.29
C MET A 291 16.24 -8.44 17.63
N GLU A 292 16.90 -8.34 18.78
CA GLU A 292 17.87 -9.33 19.27
C GLU A 292 17.24 -10.67 19.64
N CYS A 293 15.91 -10.76 19.75
CA CYS A 293 15.21 -12.04 19.89
C CYS A 293 15.22 -12.90 18.61
N ILE A 294 15.69 -12.37 17.48
CA ILE A 294 15.77 -13.12 16.22
C ILE A 294 17.05 -13.95 16.16
N ALA A 295 16.94 -15.16 15.60
CA ALA A 295 18.11 -16.00 15.30
C ALA A 295 19.09 -15.27 14.35
N PRO A 296 20.42 -15.35 14.54
CA PRO A 296 21.12 -16.27 15.46
C PRO A 296 21.27 -15.79 16.91
N LEU A 297 20.85 -14.56 17.25
CA LEU A 297 21.01 -14.02 18.60
C LEU A 297 19.97 -14.60 19.57
N GLY A 298 18.71 -14.69 19.16
CA GLY A 298 17.59 -15.22 19.95
C GLY A 298 16.93 -16.45 19.32
N GLY A 299 15.79 -16.85 19.90
CA GLY A 299 15.08 -18.06 19.50
C GLY A 299 14.01 -17.90 18.42
N VAL A 300 13.73 -16.67 17.98
CA VAL A 300 12.72 -16.44 16.94
C VAL A 300 13.33 -16.65 15.56
N TYR A 301 12.77 -17.59 14.78
CA TYR A 301 13.32 -17.96 13.48
C TYR A 301 12.73 -17.13 12.33
N GLN A 302 13.61 -16.59 11.50
CA GLN A 302 13.31 -16.00 10.21
C GLN A 302 14.47 -16.27 9.25
N ALA A 303 14.18 -16.68 8.01
CA ALA A 303 15.16 -16.89 6.97
C ALA A 303 14.55 -16.67 5.60
N GLY A 304 15.38 -16.32 4.61
CA GLY A 304 14.97 -16.15 3.21
C GLY A 304 16.18 -16.24 2.30
N THR A 305 16.17 -17.17 1.33
CA THR A 305 17.28 -17.36 0.38
C THR A 305 17.65 -16.09 -0.37
N LEU A 306 16.66 -15.26 -0.72
CA LEU A 306 16.84 -14.03 -1.50
C LEU A 306 16.68 -12.76 -0.66
N SER A 307 16.55 -12.88 0.68
CA SER A 307 16.51 -11.73 1.57
C SER A 307 17.82 -10.95 1.47
N GLY A 308 17.74 -9.64 1.18
CA GLY A 308 18.93 -8.81 1.00
C GLY A 308 19.68 -9.08 -0.31
N ASN A 309 19.02 -9.60 -1.35
CA ASN A 309 19.67 -9.85 -2.63
C ASN A 309 20.30 -8.60 -3.23
N PRO A 310 21.45 -8.72 -3.92
CA PRO A 310 22.26 -7.58 -4.35
C PRO A 310 21.52 -6.64 -5.31
N LEU A 311 20.62 -7.15 -6.16
CA LEU A 311 19.88 -6.31 -7.11
C LEU A 311 18.92 -5.38 -6.36
N ALA A 312 18.12 -5.93 -5.43
CA ALA A 312 17.18 -5.13 -4.64
C ALA A 312 17.90 -4.14 -3.72
N MET A 313 19.04 -4.54 -3.12
CA MET A 313 19.83 -3.65 -2.27
C MET A 313 20.44 -2.49 -3.06
N ARG A 314 21.05 -2.76 -4.22
CA ARG A 314 21.59 -1.71 -5.11
C ARG A 314 20.53 -0.77 -5.62
N ALA A 315 19.35 -1.29 -6.00
CA ALA A 315 18.21 -0.46 -6.39
C ALA A 315 17.72 0.41 -5.23
N GLY A 316 17.63 -0.14 -4.02
CA GLY A 316 17.26 0.59 -2.81
C GLY A 316 18.25 1.71 -2.46
N ILE A 317 19.56 1.46 -2.54
CA ILE A 317 20.59 2.49 -2.34
C ILE A 317 20.38 3.65 -3.31
N ALA A 318 20.26 3.33 -4.61
CA ALA A 318 20.04 4.34 -5.64
C ALA A 318 18.71 5.10 -5.45
N MET A 319 17.68 4.47 -4.91
CA MET A 319 16.41 5.11 -4.51
C MET A 319 16.66 6.13 -3.39
N PHE A 320 17.30 5.74 -2.29
CA PHE A 320 17.58 6.63 -1.17
C PHE A 320 18.45 7.82 -1.54
N ASP A 321 19.42 7.67 -2.46
CA ASP A 321 20.25 8.76 -2.94
C ASP A 321 19.43 9.92 -3.57
N LEU A 322 18.27 9.59 -4.15
CA LEU A 322 17.37 10.56 -4.76
C LEU A 322 16.29 11.06 -3.79
N LEU A 323 15.79 10.23 -2.90
CA LEU A 323 14.77 10.62 -1.93
C LEU A 323 15.26 11.61 -0.88
N THR A 324 16.57 11.63 -0.60
CA THR A 324 17.19 12.55 0.35
C THR A 324 17.50 13.93 -0.23
N ALA A 325 17.18 14.15 -1.52
CA ALA A 325 17.36 15.45 -2.13
C ALA A 325 16.43 16.51 -1.49
N GLU A 326 16.98 17.70 -1.21
CA GLU A 326 16.23 18.82 -0.64
C GLU A 326 15.05 19.20 -1.55
N GLY A 327 13.87 19.44 -0.97
CA GLY A 327 12.65 19.82 -1.70
C GLY A 327 11.93 18.68 -2.43
N PHE A 328 12.43 17.44 -2.37
CA PHE A 328 11.82 16.31 -3.10
C PHE A 328 10.36 16.05 -2.67
N TYR A 329 10.10 15.95 -1.38
CA TYR A 329 8.76 15.66 -0.84
C TYR A 329 7.82 16.85 -0.93
N GLU A 330 8.32 18.06 -0.82
CA GLU A 330 7.57 19.30 -1.00
C GLU A 330 7.03 19.39 -2.43
N ALA A 331 7.90 19.21 -3.42
CA ALA A 331 7.52 19.23 -4.84
C ALA A 331 6.53 18.09 -5.19
N LEU A 332 6.71 16.91 -4.58
CA LEU A 332 5.78 15.77 -4.76
C LEU A 332 4.40 16.09 -4.18
N SER A 333 4.36 16.66 -2.97
CA SER A 333 3.12 17.04 -2.29
C SER A 333 2.36 18.13 -3.02
N GLU A 334 3.07 19.15 -3.57
CA GLU A 334 2.46 20.21 -4.37
C GLU A 334 1.71 19.66 -5.60
N LYS A 335 2.27 18.67 -6.28
CA LYS A 335 1.60 17.98 -7.40
C LYS A 335 0.32 17.28 -6.96
N VAL A 336 0.34 16.62 -5.80
CA VAL A 336 -0.85 15.95 -5.25
C VAL A 336 -1.92 16.98 -4.90
N VAL A 337 -1.54 18.08 -4.22
CA VAL A 337 -2.45 19.18 -3.88
C VAL A 337 -3.10 19.76 -5.13
N TYR A 338 -2.28 20.10 -6.14
CA TYR A 338 -2.78 20.63 -7.40
C TYR A 338 -3.81 19.70 -8.06
N LEU A 339 -3.49 18.41 -8.18
CA LEU A 339 -4.38 17.46 -8.81
C LEU A 339 -5.70 17.28 -8.03
N THR A 340 -5.60 17.06 -6.72
CA THR A 340 -6.77 16.73 -5.89
C THR A 340 -7.73 17.91 -5.72
N ASP A 341 -7.22 19.12 -5.50
CA ASP A 341 -8.05 20.33 -5.36
C ASP A 341 -8.84 20.60 -6.65
N ASN A 342 -8.17 20.47 -7.81
CA ASN A 342 -8.83 20.68 -9.09
C ASN A 342 -9.83 19.55 -9.43
N LEU A 343 -9.57 18.30 -9.06
CA LEU A 343 -10.54 17.21 -9.23
C LEU A 343 -11.83 17.47 -8.43
N GLU A 344 -11.71 17.88 -7.17
CA GLU A 344 -12.88 18.24 -6.33
C GLU A 344 -13.66 19.42 -6.92
N GLN A 345 -12.95 20.43 -7.40
CA GLN A 345 -13.59 21.60 -8.03
C GLN A 345 -14.37 21.20 -9.30
N LEU A 346 -13.78 20.37 -10.17
CA LEU A 346 -14.44 19.89 -11.40
C LEU A 346 -15.70 19.06 -11.11
N ALA A 347 -15.65 18.20 -10.11
CA ALA A 347 -16.79 17.39 -9.67
C ALA A 347 -17.91 18.28 -9.11
N LYS A 348 -17.55 19.27 -8.28
CA LYS A 348 -18.47 20.25 -7.70
C LYS A 348 -19.21 21.08 -8.76
N GLU A 349 -18.50 21.50 -9.81
CA GLU A 349 -19.08 22.31 -10.91
C GLU A 349 -20.24 21.59 -11.62
N VAL A 350 -20.26 20.27 -11.63
CA VAL A 350 -21.30 19.45 -12.26
C VAL A 350 -22.23 18.75 -11.24
N GLY A 351 -22.08 19.04 -9.94
CA GLY A 351 -22.96 18.54 -8.88
C GLY A 351 -22.73 17.08 -8.49
N ILE A 352 -21.52 16.53 -8.72
CA ILE A 352 -21.16 15.18 -8.28
C ILE A 352 -20.53 15.25 -6.87
N GLY A 353 -21.04 14.42 -5.96
CA GLY A 353 -20.45 14.23 -4.62
C GLY A 353 -19.12 13.49 -4.72
N PHE A 354 -18.03 14.24 -4.64
CA PHE A 354 -16.67 13.71 -4.78
C PHE A 354 -15.74 14.38 -3.79
N LYS A 355 -14.93 13.57 -3.12
CA LYS A 355 -13.94 14.01 -2.13
C LYS A 355 -12.61 13.33 -2.36
N THR A 356 -11.55 14.00 -1.89
CA THR A 356 -10.18 13.47 -1.93
C THR A 356 -9.54 13.52 -0.56
N THR A 357 -8.66 12.56 -0.27
CA THR A 357 -7.69 12.63 0.84
C THR A 357 -6.29 12.66 0.27
N ARG A 358 -5.32 13.18 1.03
CA ARG A 358 -3.93 13.24 0.59
C ARG A 358 -2.95 13.26 1.75
N CYS A 359 -1.79 12.64 1.55
CA CYS A 359 -0.62 12.76 2.42
C CYS A 359 0.66 12.46 1.61
N GLY A 360 1.58 13.41 1.55
CA GLY A 360 2.79 13.29 0.75
C GLY A 360 2.49 12.93 -0.71
N GLY A 361 3.07 11.83 -1.20
CA GLY A 361 2.87 11.33 -2.56
C GLY A 361 1.68 10.37 -2.74
N MET A 362 0.73 10.32 -1.80
CA MET A 362 -0.46 9.46 -1.84
C MET A 362 -1.74 10.29 -1.84
N PHE A 363 -2.79 9.78 -2.48
CA PHE A 363 -4.13 10.37 -2.41
C PHE A 363 -5.24 9.32 -2.60
N GLY A 364 -6.43 9.62 -2.08
CA GLY A 364 -7.64 8.81 -2.21
C GLY A 364 -8.73 9.55 -2.95
N LEU A 365 -9.62 8.82 -3.63
CA LEU A 365 -10.72 9.33 -4.45
C LEU A 365 -12.04 8.70 -3.99
N PHE A 366 -12.98 9.50 -3.48
CA PHE A 366 -14.24 9.02 -2.92
C PHE A 366 -15.44 9.64 -3.64
N PHE A 367 -16.35 8.79 -4.11
CA PHE A 367 -17.68 9.21 -4.60
C PHE A 367 -18.66 9.13 -3.42
N THR A 368 -18.94 10.29 -2.81
CA THR A 368 -19.65 10.37 -1.54
C THR A 368 -21.15 10.61 -1.67
N ASP A 369 -21.65 10.98 -2.83
CA ASP A 369 -23.05 11.30 -3.19
C ASP A 369 -24.13 11.13 -2.10
N GLY A 370 -24.22 12.12 -1.22
CA GLY A 370 -25.25 12.18 -0.18
C GLY A 370 -25.01 11.31 1.05
N ALA A 371 -23.96 10.48 1.08
CA ALA A 371 -23.69 9.62 2.24
C ALA A 371 -23.11 10.39 3.44
N PHE A 372 -22.36 11.49 3.21
CA PHE A 372 -21.56 12.13 4.26
C PHE A 372 -21.68 13.66 4.33
N ASP A 373 -22.71 14.30 3.80
CA ASP A 373 -22.89 15.77 3.85
C ASP A 373 -21.60 16.57 3.55
N ASN A 374 -20.83 16.14 2.52
CA ASN A 374 -19.53 16.68 2.15
C ASN A 374 -18.37 16.38 3.13
N GLN A 375 -18.49 15.41 4.02
CA GLN A 375 -17.39 14.94 4.84
C GLN A 375 -16.63 13.78 4.18
N LEU A 376 -15.40 13.54 4.63
CA LEU A 376 -14.60 12.40 4.22
C LEU A 376 -14.93 11.17 5.06
N PRO A 377 -14.93 9.97 4.48
CA PRO A 377 -15.00 8.72 5.25
C PRO A 377 -13.85 8.64 6.26
N GLN A 378 -14.14 8.15 7.45
CA GLN A 378 -13.18 8.07 8.56
C GLN A 378 -12.77 6.63 8.89
N ASN A 379 -13.48 5.64 8.38
CA ASN A 379 -13.27 4.21 8.67
C ASN A 379 -13.78 3.35 7.51
N PHE A 380 -13.55 2.04 7.60
CA PHE A 380 -13.90 1.09 6.54
C PHE A 380 -15.41 1.00 6.26
N GLU A 381 -16.24 1.04 7.31
CA GLU A 381 -17.70 1.00 7.18
C GLU A 381 -18.20 2.17 6.33
N GLU A 382 -17.66 3.36 6.57
CA GLU A 382 -18.01 4.57 5.82
C GLU A 382 -17.47 4.50 4.38
N VAL A 383 -16.24 3.98 4.17
CA VAL A 383 -15.73 3.76 2.81
C VAL A 383 -16.63 2.81 2.01
N CYS A 384 -17.18 1.77 2.65
CA CYS A 384 -18.13 0.84 2.01
C CYS A 384 -19.45 1.51 1.60
N GLN A 385 -19.80 2.69 2.15
CA GLN A 385 -20.98 3.46 1.75
C GLN A 385 -20.73 4.39 0.56
N CYS A 386 -19.48 4.59 0.16
CA CYS A 386 -19.14 5.32 -1.06
C CYS A 386 -19.62 4.57 -2.31
N ASP A 387 -19.96 5.34 -3.36
CA ASP A 387 -20.51 4.77 -4.60
C ASP A 387 -19.43 4.11 -5.47
N ALA A 388 -19.23 2.81 -5.26
CA ALA A 388 -18.28 2.00 -6.03
C ALA A 388 -18.68 1.90 -7.53
N GLN A 389 -19.97 2.04 -7.89
CA GLN A 389 -20.41 2.00 -9.28
C GLN A 389 -20.03 3.29 -10.01
N LYS A 390 -20.18 4.45 -9.36
CA LYS A 390 -19.67 5.73 -9.89
C LYS A 390 -18.17 5.70 -10.04
N PHE A 391 -17.45 5.14 -9.07
CA PHE A 391 -16.01 4.93 -9.21
C PHE A 391 -15.68 4.08 -10.44
N ALA A 392 -16.36 2.95 -10.66
CA ALA A 392 -16.12 2.10 -11.83
C ALA A 392 -16.38 2.85 -13.15
N THR A 393 -17.44 3.67 -13.21
CA THR A 393 -17.75 4.52 -14.37
C THR A 393 -16.64 5.55 -14.60
N PHE A 394 -16.20 6.21 -13.54
CA PHE A 394 -15.08 7.17 -13.60
C PHE A 394 -13.78 6.49 -14.05
N PHE A 395 -13.45 5.34 -13.45
CA PHE A 395 -12.27 4.55 -13.81
C PHE A 395 -12.20 4.24 -15.31
N HIS A 396 -13.29 3.71 -15.89
CA HIS A 396 -13.32 3.40 -17.33
C HIS A 396 -13.25 4.64 -18.19
N GLY A 397 -13.97 5.71 -17.82
CA GLY A 397 -13.90 6.98 -18.53
C GLY A 397 -12.50 7.58 -18.56
N MET A 398 -11.76 7.49 -17.46
CA MET A 398 -10.35 7.91 -17.34
C MET A 398 -9.41 6.99 -18.13
N LEU A 399 -9.60 5.67 -18.04
CA LEU A 399 -8.81 4.68 -18.78
C LEU A 399 -8.91 4.86 -20.30
N ASP A 400 -10.11 5.12 -20.82
CA ASP A 400 -10.34 5.38 -22.24
C ASP A 400 -9.56 6.62 -22.72
N ARG A 401 -9.37 7.61 -21.83
CA ARG A 401 -8.64 8.86 -22.08
C ARG A 401 -7.16 8.81 -21.75
N GLY A 402 -6.62 7.60 -21.47
CA GLY A 402 -5.19 7.40 -21.23
C GLY A 402 -4.74 7.77 -19.81
N VAL A 403 -5.63 7.67 -18.82
CA VAL A 403 -5.28 7.80 -17.39
C VAL A 403 -5.57 6.48 -16.70
N TYR A 404 -4.55 5.90 -16.05
CA TYR A 404 -4.63 4.60 -15.38
C TYR A 404 -4.70 4.79 -13.86
N LEU A 405 -5.88 4.57 -13.29
CA LEU A 405 -6.15 4.53 -11.86
C LEU A 405 -6.12 3.07 -11.35
N ALA A 406 -6.14 2.86 -10.05
CA ALA A 406 -6.32 1.54 -9.49
C ALA A 406 -7.71 0.97 -9.85
N PRO A 407 -7.81 -0.31 -10.29
CA PRO A 407 -9.10 -0.91 -10.68
C PRO A 407 -9.91 -1.36 -9.46
N SER A 408 -10.02 -0.51 -8.44
CA SER A 408 -10.75 -0.74 -7.21
C SER A 408 -11.00 0.57 -6.47
N ALA A 409 -12.23 0.80 -5.99
CA ALA A 409 -12.58 1.95 -5.16
C ALA A 409 -11.93 1.91 -3.75
N PHE A 410 -11.26 0.81 -3.40
CA PHE A 410 -10.61 0.60 -2.10
C PHE A 410 -9.10 0.78 -2.15
N GLU A 411 -8.53 1.29 -3.23
CA GLU A 411 -7.09 1.45 -3.38
C GLU A 411 -6.69 2.92 -3.47
N ALA A 412 -5.63 3.28 -2.74
CA ALA A 412 -5.00 4.58 -2.86
C ALA A 412 -4.35 4.77 -4.23
N ALA A 413 -4.20 6.02 -4.64
CA ALA A 413 -3.46 6.43 -5.82
C ALA A 413 -2.11 7.06 -5.42
N PHE A 414 -1.16 7.06 -6.37
CA PHE A 414 0.23 7.42 -6.11
C PHE A 414 0.75 8.43 -7.13
N MET A 415 1.33 9.51 -6.64
CA MET A 415 2.07 10.48 -7.43
C MET A 415 3.55 10.06 -7.52
N SER A 416 4.18 10.27 -8.66
CA SER A 416 5.63 10.18 -8.81
C SER A 416 6.26 11.54 -9.12
N SER A 417 7.56 11.67 -8.89
CA SER A 417 8.32 12.88 -9.27
C SER A 417 8.27 13.16 -10.78
N GLU A 418 8.05 12.13 -11.59
CA GLU A 418 8.01 12.21 -13.05
C GLU A 418 6.66 12.69 -13.64
N HIS A 419 5.60 12.79 -12.85
CA HIS A 419 4.37 13.43 -13.33
C HIS A 419 4.64 14.90 -13.63
N SER A 420 4.60 15.26 -14.90
CA SER A 420 4.78 16.65 -15.34
C SER A 420 3.50 17.48 -15.18
N GLN A 421 3.60 18.81 -15.31
CA GLN A 421 2.42 19.67 -15.30
C GLN A 421 1.47 19.28 -16.46
N GLU A 422 2.02 18.93 -17.63
CA GLU A 422 1.23 18.49 -18.78
C GLU A 422 0.47 17.19 -18.49
N ASP A 423 1.06 16.25 -17.72
CA ASP A 423 0.37 15.02 -17.31
C ASP A 423 -0.78 15.32 -16.34
N LEU A 424 -0.57 16.25 -15.39
CA LEU A 424 -1.61 16.68 -14.46
C LEU A 424 -2.76 17.39 -15.19
N ASP A 425 -2.44 18.30 -16.10
CA ASP A 425 -3.43 19.04 -16.88
C ASP A 425 -4.22 18.12 -17.83
N ALA A 426 -3.56 17.14 -18.46
CA ALA A 426 -4.21 16.12 -19.26
C ALA A 426 -5.15 15.23 -18.42
N THR A 427 -4.75 14.89 -17.20
CA THR A 427 -5.58 14.15 -16.24
C THR A 427 -6.83 14.96 -15.85
N LEU A 428 -6.67 16.25 -15.56
CA LEU A 428 -7.77 17.14 -15.21
C LEU A 428 -8.73 17.35 -16.39
N GLN A 429 -8.20 17.48 -17.62
CA GLN A 429 -9.03 17.57 -18.82
C GLN A 429 -9.84 16.28 -19.03
N ALA A 430 -9.22 15.11 -18.87
CA ALA A 430 -9.92 13.81 -18.91
C ALA A 430 -11.02 13.73 -17.85
N ALA A 431 -10.73 14.10 -16.62
CA ALA A 431 -11.68 14.09 -15.51
C ALA A 431 -12.87 15.03 -15.76
N LYS A 432 -12.61 16.24 -16.27
CA LYS A 432 -13.66 17.21 -16.63
C LYS A 432 -14.67 16.61 -17.63
N GLU A 433 -14.17 15.95 -18.65
CA GLU A 433 -15.03 15.30 -19.65
C GLU A 433 -15.83 14.13 -19.06
N VAL A 434 -15.18 13.32 -18.21
CA VAL A 434 -15.83 12.17 -17.57
C VAL A 434 -16.90 12.64 -16.59
N PHE A 435 -16.63 13.61 -15.73
CA PHE A 435 -17.62 14.19 -14.81
C PHE A 435 -18.80 14.80 -15.55
N ALA A 436 -18.56 15.49 -16.67
CA ALA A 436 -19.65 16.06 -17.51
C ALA A 436 -20.54 14.97 -18.15
N ILE A 437 -20.00 13.79 -18.46
CA ILE A 437 -20.76 12.63 -18.93
C ILE A 437 -21.56 12.01 -17.77
N MET A 438 -20.93 11.79 -16.64
CA MET A 438 -21.54 11.18 -15.44
C MET A 438 -22.71 12.02 -14.90
N ALA A 439 -22.61 13.35 -14.96
CA ALA A 439 -23.68 14.25 -14.50
C ALA A 439 -24.96 14.23 -15.38
N LYS A 440 -24.88 13.66 -16.59
CA LYS A 440 -26.03 13.54 -17.54
C LYS A 440 -26.68 12.15 -17.49
N ALA A 441 -26.05 11.19 -16.84
CA ALA A 441 -26.51 9.81 -16.74
C ALA A 441 -27.40 9.60 -15.52
#